data_10acda037367e50e92e7d8b1fdc93b43
#
_entry.id   10acda037367e50e92e7d8b1fdc93b43
#
_cell.length_a   1.000
_cell.length_b   1.000
_cell.length_c   1.000
_cell.angle_alpha   90.00
_cell.angle_beta   90.00
_cell.angle_gamma   90.00
#
_symmetry.space_group_name_H-M   'P 1'
#
loop_
_entity.id
_entity.type
_entity.pdbx_description
1 polymer ?
#
loop_
_entity_poly.entity_id
_entity_poly.type
_entity_poly.pdbx_seq_one_letter_code
_entity_poly.pdbx_strand_id
1 'polypeptide(L)'
;GFGKLFKLHWFRFKLITLQQIQDAHKRILPYVNYTPLVYSQYLSKNSKVKLKLENFQITGSFKLRGAVNKLLSLSEQEKDQGVIAVSTGNHGKGVAYASKVLGIQSTIYMSSMVPDYRKEAIENLGAKVEIIGKNSDEADLFAKQTSKEKNITLIHPFDDEDIIIGQGTVGLEML
;
A
#
# COMPACT_ATOMS: atom_id res chain seq x y z
N GLY A 1 41.23 7.35 26.51
CA GLY A 1 41.15 6.20 25.62
C GLY A 1 39.89 6.27 24.76
N PHE A 2 40.06 6.52 23.48
CA PHE A 2 39.02 6.55 22.46
C PHE A 2 38.43 5.16 22.26
N GLY A 3 37.12 5.01 22.26
CA GLY A 3 36.44 3.75 21.99
C GLY A 3 34.93 3.83 22.10
N LYS A 4 34.28 4.84 21.49
CA LYS A 4 32.83 4.74 21.22
C LYS A 4 32.66 3.90 19.97
N LEU A 5 32.45 2.58 20.17
CA LEU A 5 31.94 1.70 19.13
C LEU A 5 30.60 2.27 18.63
N PHE A 6 30.60 2.79 17.42
CA PHE A 6 29.38 2.94 16.62
C PHE A 6 28.80 1.53 16.43
N LYS A 7 27.77 1.18 17.22
CA LYS A 7 26.89 0.07 16.86
C LYS A 7 26.16 0.49 15.60
N LEU A 8 26.72 0.12 14.44
CA LEU A 8 25.96 0.06 13.19
C LEU A 8 24.80 -0.90 13.45
N HIS A 9 23.61 -0.37 13.65
CA HIS A 9 22.38 -1.14 13.51
C HIS A 9 22.31 -1.51 12.02
N TRP A 10 22.85 -2.68 11.70
CA TRP A 10 22.53 -3.35 10.45
C TRP A 10 21.02 -3.59 10.51
N PHE A 11 20.25 -2.76 9.79
CA PHE A 11 18.88 -3.08 9.44
C PHE A 11 18.95 -4.45 8.79
N ARG A 12 18.44 -5.45 9.48
CA ARG A 12 18.24 -6.78 8.95
C ARG A 12 17.12 -6.65 7.95
N PHE A 13 17.41 -6.19 6.73
CA PHE A 13 16.48 -6.35 5.62
C PHE A 13 16.26 -7.84 5.47
N LYS A 14 15.11 -8.30 5.90
CA LYS A 14 14.70 -9.67 5.62
C LYS A 14 14.56 -9.76 4.10
N LEU A 15 15.41 -10.56 3.48
CA LEU A 15 15.44 -10.69 2.03
C LEU A 15 14.11 -11.27 1.56
N ILE A 16 13.33 -10.49 0.81
CA ILE A 16 12.10 -10.97 0.20
C ILE A 16 12.45 -11.93 -0.93
N THR A 17 11.86 -13.11 -0.88
CA THR A 17 12.11 -14.18 -1.86
C THR A 17 11.10 -14.17 -2.99
N LEU A 18 11.48 -14.72 -4.15
CA LEU A 18 10.58 -14.93 -5.28
C LEU A 18 9.37 -15.79 -4.86
N GLN A 19 9.57 -16.81 -4.02
CA GLN A 19 8.50 -17.67 -3.54
C GLN A 19 7.42 -16.89 -2.78
N GLN A 20 7.83 -15.96 -1.90
CA GLN A 20 6.87 -15.11 -1.17
C GLN A 20 6.02 -14.26 -2.13
N ILE A 21 6.63 -13.72 -3.20
CA ILE A 21 5.90 -12.94 -4.21
C ILE A 21 4.95 -13.84 -5.02
N GLN A 22 5.37 -15.05 -5.38
CA GLN A 22 4.52 -16.03 -6.08
C GLN A 22 3.31 -16.45 -5.23
N ASP A 23 3.50 -16.67 -3.93
CA ASP A 23 2.43 -17.02 -3.02
C ASP A 23 1.46 -15.85 -2.81
N ALA A 24 1.99 -14.64 -2.69
CA ALA A 24 1.19 -13.41 -2.65
C ALA A 24 0.38 -13.24 -3.94
N HIS A 25 0.99 -13.47 -5.10
CA HIS A 25 0.30 -13.37 -6.40
C HIS A 25 -0.94 -14.26 -6.43
N LYS A 26 -0.80 -15.55 -6.05
CA LYS A 26 -1.93 -16.49 -5.96
C LYS A 26 -3.01 -15.99 -5.00
N ARG A 27 -2.60 -15.46 -3.83
CA ARG A 27 -3.50 -15.02 -2.77
C ARG A 27 -4.31 -13.80 -3.16
N ILE A 28 -3.73 -12.84 -3.91
CA ILE A 28 -4.40 -11.59 -4.29
C ILE A 28 -5.21 -11.69 -5.59
N LEU A 29 -5.02 -12.72 -6.41
CA LEU A 29 -5.70 -12.88 -7.71
C LEU A 29 -7.21 -12.64 -7.69
N PRO A 30 -7.99 -13.06 -6.67
CA PRO A 30 -9.42 -12.80 -6.65
C PRO A 30 -9.81 -11.31 -6.49
N TYR A 31 -8.86 -10.45 -6.13
CA TYR A 31 -9.09 -9.07 -5.71
C TYR A 31 -8.43 -8.03 -6.60
N VAL A 32 -7.65 -8.46 -7.61
CA VAL A 32 -6.90 -7.56 -8.48
C VAL A 32 -7.05 -7.97 -9.94
N ASN A 33 -6.89 -7.01 -10.85
CA ASN A 33 -6.85 -7.30 -12.27
C ASN A 33 -5.46 -7.77 -12.70
N TYR A 34 -5.40 -8.76 -13.59
CA TYR A 34 -4.21 -8.97 -14.41
C TYR A 34 -4.17 -7.86 -15.46
N THR A 35 -3.18 -6.97 -15.36
CA THR A 35 -3.12 -5.80 -16.23
C THR A 35 -2.31 -6.06 -17.49
N PRO A 36 -2.62 -5.40 -18.63
CA PRO A 36 -1.90 -5.62 -19.87
C PRO A 36 -0.43 -5.23 -19.81
N LEU A 37 0.41 -6.00 -20.51
CA LEU A 37 1.79 -5.62 -20.82
C LEU A 37 1.87 -5.37 -22.33
N VAL A 38 1.95 -4.10 -22.73
CA VAL A 38 1.87 -3.70 -24.15
C VAL A 38 3.19 -3.14 -24.64
N TYR A 39 3.54 -3.45 -25.90
CA TYR A 39 4.70 -2.86 -26.57
C TYR A 39 4.39 -1.40 -26.96
N SER A 40 5.30 -0.49 -26.65
CA SER A 40 5.20 0.91 -27.04
C SER A 40 6.10 1.21 -28.23
N GLN A 41 5.54 1.25 -29.42
CA GLN A 41 6.27 1.62 -30.63
C GLN A 41 6.87 3.03 -30.51
N TYR A 42 6.15 3.97 -29.91
CA TYR A 42 6.58 5.36 -29.77
C TYR A 42 7.84 5.49 -28.87
N LEU A 43 7.90 4.72 -27.78
CA LEU A 43 9.04 4.77 -26.85
C LEU A 43 10.20 3.85 -27.28
N SER A 44 9.96 2.93 -28.21
CA SER A 44 10.92 1.90 -28.61
C SER A 44 11.88 2.34 -29.74
N LYS A 45 12.39 3.57 -29.69
CA LYS A 45 13.31 4.09 -30.73
C LYS A 45 14.66 3.36 -30.74
N ASN A 46 15.28 3.16 -29.57
CA ASN A 46 16.60 2.57 -29.41
C ASN A 46 16.61 1.30 -28.54
N SER A 47 15.46 0.92 -27.96
CA SER A 47 15.30 -0.22 -27.06
C SER A 47 13.87 -0.73 -27.12
N LYS A 48 13.66 -2.01 -26.86
CA LYS A 48 12.32 -2.58 -26.74
C LYS A 48 11.67 -2.11 -25.43
N VAL A 49 10.67 -1.23 -25.51
CA VAL A 49 9.94 -0.73 -24.35
C VAL A 49 8.55 -1.35 -24.29
N LYS A 50 8.23 -1.96 -23.16
CA LYS A 50 6.89 -2.45 -22.83
C LYS A 50 6.34 -1.67 -21.64
N LEU A 51 5.04 -1.43 -21.64
CA LEU A 51 4.31 -0.73 -20.59
C LEU A 51 3.41 -1.72 -19.86
N LYS A 52 3.64 -1.87 -18.55
CA LYS A 52 2.73 -2.57 -17.65
C LYS A 52 1.65 -1.58 -17.20
N LEU A 53 0.43 -1.78 -17.69
CA LEU A 53 -0.63 -0.77 -17.56
C LEU A 53 -1.39 -0.88 -16.23
N GLU A 54 -0.73 -0.58 -15.12
CA GLU A 54 -1.34 -0.58 -13.77
C GLU A 54 -2.41 0.52 -13.57
N ASN A 55 -2.55 1.47 -14.50
CA ASN A 55 -3.69 2.38 -14.56
C ASN A 55 -5.02 1.65 -14.88
N PHE A 56 -4.98 0.43 -15.43
CA PHE A 56 -6.15 -0.44 -15.60
C PHE A 56 -6.45 -1.30 -14.37
N GLN A 57 -5.71 -1.13 -13.28
CA GLN A 57 -6.06 -1.76 -12.02
C GLN A 57 -7.35 -1.16 -11.46
N ILE A 58 -8.11 -1.90 -10.66
CA ILE A 58 -9.42 -1.50 -10.11
C ILE A 58 -9.38 -0.11 -9.46
N THR A 59 -8.30 0.22 -8.74
CA THR A 59 -8.12 1.53 -8.10
C THR A 59 -7.23 2.49 -8.90
N GLY A 60 -6.89 2.13 -10.15
CA GLY A 60 -6.10 2.95 -11.07
C GLY A 60 -4.59 2.93 -10.79
N SER A 61 -4.07 2.02 -9.96
CA SER A 61 -2.64 1.88 -9.70
C SER A 61 -2.27 0.55 -9.06
N PHE A 62 -0.98 0.18 -9.12
CA PHE A 62 -0.41 -1.02 -8.50
C PHE A 62 -0.54 -1.06 -6.96
N LYS A 63 -0.79 0.06 -6.31
CA LYS A 63 -0.88 0.15 -4.85
C LYS A 63 -1.94 -0.80 -4.25
N LEU A 64 -2.97 -1.13 -5.01
CA LEU A 64 -3.98 -2.10 -4.61
C LEU A 64 -3.38 -3.46 -4.25
N ARG A 65 -2.38 -3.92 -5.01
CA ARG A 65 -1.77 -5.26 -4.85
C ARG A 65 -1.16 -5.43 -3.45
N GLY A 66 -0.35 -4.45 -3.03
CA GLY A 66 0.23 -4.46 -1.68
C GLY A 66 -0.81 -4.29 -0.58
N ALA A 67 -1.80 -3.41 -0.78
CA ALA A 67 -2.88 -3.22 0.18
C ALA A 67 -3.67 -4.52 0.41
N VAL A 68 -4.09 -5.19 -0.66
CA VAL A 68 -4.78 -6.49 -0.56
C VAL A 68 -3.91 -7.53 0.12
N ASN A 69 -2.62 -7.64 -0.29
CA ASN A 69 -1.73 -8.62 0.30
C ASN A 69 -1.55 -8.40 1.81
N LYS A 70 -1.36 -7.15 2.23
CA LYS A 70 -1.23 -6.77 3.64
C LYS A 70 -2.49 -7.08 4.44
N LEU A 71 -3.66 -6.70 3.95
CA LEU A 71 -4.90 -6.92 4.68
C LEU A 71 -5.25 -8.41 4.80
N LEU A 72 -4.92 -9.22 3.80
CA LEU A 72 -5.09 -10.68 3.86
C LEU A 72 -4.13 -11.35 4.86
N SER A 73 -2.98 -10.75 5.16
CA SER A 73 -2.01 -11.28 6.14
C SER A 73 -2.34 -10.95 7.59
N LEU A 74 -3.29 -10.05 7.83
CA LEU A 74 -3.70 -9.66 9.18
C LEU A 74 -4.39 -10.83 9.91
N SER A 75 -4.16 -10.92 11.22
CA SER A 75 -4.92 -11.80 12.11
C SER A 75 -6.40 -11.37 12.18
N GLU A 76 -7.28 -12.27 12.57
CA GLU A 76 -8.71 -11.93 12.75
C GLU A 76 -8.90 -10.79 13.76
N GLN A 77 -8.12 -10.79 14.86
CA GLN A 77 -8.16 -9.71 15.84
C GLN A 77 -7.78 -8.34 15.23
N GLU A 78 -6.75 -8.27 14.37
CA GLU A 78 -6.37 -7.03 13.68
C GLU A 78 -7.44 -6.59 12.69
N LYS A 79 -8.06 -7.54 11.97
CA LYS A 79 -9.17 -7.23 11.07
C LYS A 79 -10.39 -6.68 11.80
N ASP A 80 -10.75 -7.26 12.96
CA ASP A 80 -11.86 -6.80 13.78
C ASP A 80 -11.63 -5.39 14.35
N GLN A 81 -10.39 -5.06 14.71
CA GLN A 81 -10.01 -3.72 15.16
C GLN A 81 -10.03 -2.69 14.02
N GLY A 82 -9.94 -3.14 12.78
CA GLY A 82 -9.81 -2.30 11.61
C GLY A 82 -8.39 -1.80 11.39
N VAL A 83 -8.23 -0.98 10.37
CA VAL A 83 -6.92 -0.46 9.95
C VAL A 83 -6.95 1.04 9.73
N ILE A 84 -5.78 1.66 9.85
CA ILE A 84 -5.57 3.06 9.53
C ILE A 84 -4.48 3.22 8.48
N ALA A 85 -4.56 4.28 7.68
CA ALA A 85 -3.48 4.66 6.76
C ALA A 85 -3.41 6.17 6.61
N VAL A 86 -2.27 6.69 6.18
CA VAL A 86 -2.10 8.09 5.79
C VAL A 86 -1.88 8.15 4.30
N SER A 87 -2.78 8.78 3.57
CA SER A 87 -2.61 8.92 2.12
C SER A 87 -3.63 9.85 1.49
N THR A 88 -3.18 10.65 0.57
CA THR A 88 -4.00 11.55 -0.25
C THR A 88 -4.23 11.03 -1.68
N GLY A 89 -3.77 9.82 -1.98
CA GLY A 89 -3.74 9.31 -3.34
C GLY A 89 -3.90 7.80 -3.47
N ASN A 90 -3.11 7.19 -4.32
CA ASN A 90 -3.25 5.80 -4.75
C ASN A 90 -3.16 4.76 -3.61
N HIS A 91 -2.34 5.01 -2.59
CA HIS A 91 -2.27 4.10 -1.44
C HIS A 91 -3.58 4.11 -0.65
N GLY A 92 -4.13 5.29 -0.35
CA GLY A 92 -5.42 5.41 0.33
C GLY A 92 -6.56 4.75 -0.43
N LYS A 93 -6.62 4.93 -1.76
CA LYS A 93 -7.59 4.23 -2.62
C LYS A 93 -7.41 2.71 -2.55
N GLY A 94 -6.16 2.23 -2.58
CA GLY A 94 -5.85 0.81 -2.48
C GLY A 94 -6.30 0.21 -1.15
N VAL A 95 -6.00 0.88 -0.03
CA VAL A 95 -6.43 0.43 1.32
C VAL A 95 -7.95 0.48 1.45
N ALA A 96 -8.60 1.57 1.03
CA ALA A 96 -10.05 1.73 1.10
C ALA A 96 -10.78 0.60 0.35
N TYR A 97 -10.41 0.35 -0.91
CA TYR A 97 -11.02 -0.71 -1.70
C TYR A 97 -10.74 -2.09 -1.12
N ALA A 98 -9.48 -2.40 -0.77
CA ALA A 98 -9.12 -3.68 -0.20
C ALA A 98 -9.86 -3.96 1.12
N SER A 99 -9.97 -2.97 1.99
CA SER A 99 -10.74 -3.06 3.23
C SER A 99 -12.22 -3.35 2.99
N LYS A 100 -12.84 -2.63 2.04
CA LYS A 100 -14.24 -2.83 1.68
C LYS A 100 -14.52 -4.26 1.22
N VAL A 101 -13.72 -4.80 0.30
CA VAL A 101 -13.95 -6.14 -0.25
C VAL A 101 -13.63 -7.27 0.74
N LEU A 102 -12.80 -6.99 1.75
CA LEU A 102 -12.45 -7.93 2.81
C LEU A 102 -13.29 -7.75 4.09
N GLY A 103 -14.24 -6.80 4.10
CA GLY A 103 -15.11 -6.53 5.26
C GLY A 103 -14.39 -5.90 6.46
N ILE A 104 -13.25 -5.24 6.24
CA ILE A 104 -12.42 -4.62 7.28
C ILE A 104 -12.74 -3.13 7.36
N GLN A 105 -12.93 -2.58 8.56
CA GLN A 105 -13.09 -1.14 8.74
C GLN A 105 -11.77 -0.41 8.48
N SER A 106 -11.81 0.69 7.72
CA SER A 106 -10.60 1.48 7.45
C SER A 106 -10.83 2.97 7.64
N THR A 107 -9.86 3.64 8.26
CA THR A 107 -9.82 5.10 8.37
C THR A 107 -8.56 5.64 7.68
N ILE A 108 -8.76 6.56 6.76
CA ILE A 108 -7.67 7.21 6.03
C ILE A 108 -7.49 8.62 6.56
N TYR A 109 -6.32 8.90 7.12
CA TYR A 109 -5.96 10.23 7.59
C TYR A 109 -5.39 11.07 6.44
N MET A 110 -5.86 12.29 6.32
CA MET A 110 -5.41 13.27 5.33
C MET A 110 -5.19 14.62 6.00
N SER A 111 -4.27 15.41 5.47
CA SER A 111 -4.11 16.81 5.90
C SER A 111 -5.21 17.71 5.33
N SER A 112 -5.43 18.85 5.97
CA SER A 112 -6.44 19.84 5.56
C SER A 112 -6.15 20.51 4.21
N MET A 113 -4.94 20.37 3.67
CA MET A 113 -4.58 20.92 2.36
C MET A 113 -5.01 20.04 1.17
N VAL A 114 -5.61 18.88 1.44
CA VAL A 114 -6.02 17.96 0.39
C VAL A 114 -7.34 18.42 -0.23
N PRO A 115 -7.44 18.53 -1.56
CA PRO A 115 -8.69 18.90 -2.23
C PRO A 115 -9.82 17.89 -1.95
N ASP A 116 -11.06 18.38 -1.80
CA ASP A 116 -12.24 17.58 -1.45
C ASP A 116 -12.48 16.40 -2.38
N TYR A 117 -12.26 16.54 -3.69
CA TYR A 117 -12.43 15.45 -4.64
C TYR A 117 -11.57 14.20 -4.33
N ARG A 118 -10.43 14.37 -3.66
CA ARG A 118 -9.57 13.25 -3.25
C ARG A 118 -10.14 12.53 -2.03
N LYS A 119 -10.70 13.30 -1.09
CA LYS A 119 -11.42 12.77 0.06
C LYS A 119 -12.62 11.95 -0.42
N GLU A 120 -13.49 12.56 -1.23
CA GLU A 120 -14.66 11.92 -1.81
C GLU A 120 -14.31 10.62 -2.56
N ALA A 121 -13.22 10.63 -3.33
CA ALA A 121 -12.78 9.45 -4.07
C ALA A 121 -12.43 8.27 -3.16
N ILE A 122 -11.95 8.52 -1.94
CA ILE A 122 -11.62 7.47 -0.97
C ILE A 122 -12.86 7.06 -0.19
N GLU A 123 -13.73 8.00 0.20
CA GLU A 123 -15.01 7.72 0.87
C GLU A 123 -15.93 6.88 -0.02
N ASN A 124 -15.97 7.15 -1.32
CA ASN A 124 -16.71 6.35 -2.31
C ASN A 124 -16.21 4.91 -2.42
N LEU A 125 -14.94 4.66 -2.07
CA LEU A 125 -14.37 3.32 -1.97
C LEU A 125 -14.66 2.62 -0.64
N GLY A 126 -15.36 3.29 0.30
CA GLY A 126 -15.90 2.70 1.52
C GLY A 126 -15.06 2.95 2.78
N ALA A 127 -13.98 3.70 2.74
CA ALA A 127 -13.21 4.08 3.92
C ALA A 127 -13.78 5.34 4.58
N LYS A 128 -13.62 5.45 5.89
CA LYS A 128 -13.80 6.71 6.62
C LYS A 128 -12.59 7.60 6.32
N VAL A 129 -12.82 8.90 6.08
CA VAL A 129 -11.73 9.88 5.96
C VAL A 129 -11.78 10.85 7.15
N GLU A 130 -10.64 11.05 7.78
CA GLU A 130 -10.45 12.04 8.84
C GLU A 130 -9.37 13.04 8.45
N ILE A 131 -9.67 14.32 8.61
CA ILE A 131 -8.73 15.41 8.33
C ILE A 131 -7.92 15.69 9.59
N ILE A 132 -6.61 15.48 9.51
CA ILE A 132 -5.67 15.60 10.61
C ILE A 132 -4.52 16.52 10.22
N GLY A 133 -4.35 17.59 10.97
CA GLY A 133 -3.23 18.51 10.80
C GLY A 133 -3.27 19.31 9.48
N LYS A 134 -2.20 20.06 9.24
CA LYS A 134 -2.07 20.93 8.06
C LYS A 134 -1.25 20.30 6.92
N ASN A 135 -0.42 19.32 7.24
CA ASN A 135 0.45 18.65 6.27
C ASN A 135 0.49 17.13 6.50
N SER A 136 1.17 16.42 5.60
CA SER A 136 1.27 14.96 5.65
C SER A 136 2.05 14.45 6.86
N ASP A 137 3.03 15.22 7.35
CA ASP A 137 3.88 14.80 8.46
C ASP A 137 3.09 14.80 9.79
N GLU A 138 2.23 15.81 9.98
CA GLU A 138 1.32 15.88 11.14
C GLU A 138 0.32 14.71 11.12
N ALA A 139 -0.25 14.40 9.95
CA ALA A 139 -1.15 13.26 9.80
C ALA A 139 -0.44 11.92 10.05
N ASP A 140 0.81 11.77 9.60
CA ASP A 140 1.61 10.56 9.82
C ASP A 140 1.98 10.38 11.30
N LEU A 141 2.38 11.45 11.97
CA LEU A 141 2.67 11.42 13.40
C LEU A 141 1.43 11.02 14.21
N PHE A 142 0.27 11.61 13.89
CA PHE A 142 -1.00 11.26 14.53
C PHE A 142 -1.37 9.80 14.30
N ALA A 143 -1.22 9.30 13.07
CA ALA A 143 -1.51 7.91 12.73
C ALA A 143 -0.62 6.93 13.52
N LYS A 144 0.69 7.22 13.62
CA LYS A 144 1.63 6.42 14.39
C LYS A 144 1.30 6.41 15.88
N GLN A 145 0.91 7.55 16.43
CA GLN A 145 0.46 7.64 17.81
C GLN A 145 -0.84 6.86 18.03
N THR A 146 -1.86 7.07 17.20
CA THR A 146 -3.15 6.36 17.26
C THR A 146 -2.97 4.85 17.15
N SER A 147 -2.10 4.39 16.23
CA SER A 147 -1.76 2.98 16.07
C SER A 147 -1.25 2.36 17.37
N LYS A 148 -0.34 3.06 18.06
CA LYS A 148 0.23 2.58 19.32
C LYS A 148 -0.77 2.61 20.48
N GLU A 149 -1.52 3.69 20.62
CA GLU A 149 -2.45 3.90 21.75
C GLU A 149 -3.68 2.97 21.67
N LYS A 150 -4.18 2.75 20.46
CA LYS A 150 -5.39 1.94 20.23
C LYS A 150 -5.09 0.52 19.74
N ASN A 151 -3.83 0.18 19.56
CA ASN A 151 -3.38 -1.10 18.98
C ASN A 151 -4.03 -1.41 17.62
N ILE A 152 -4.22 -0.37 16.79
CA ILE A 152 -4.79 -0.49 15.43
C ILE A 152 -3.65 -0.59 14.42
N THR A 153 -3.76 -1.49 13.45
CA THR A 153 -2.73 -1.68 12.42
C THR A 153 -2.66 -0.48 11.48
N LEU A 154 -1.47 0.15 11.41
CA LEU A 154 -1.15 1.18 10.43
C LEU A 154 -0.63 0.53 9.15
N ILE A 155 -1.34 0.72 8.04
CA ILE A 155 -0.95 0.22 6.72
C ILE A 155 0.02 1.21 6.08
N HIS A 156 1.32 0.86 6.10
CA HIS A 156 2.38 1.72 5.57
C HIS A 156 2.38 1.72 4.02
N PRO A 157 2.64 2.86 3.35
CA PRO A 157 2.53 2.96 1.88
C PRO A 157 3.66 2.25 1.11
N PHE A 158 4.76 1.85 1.75
CA PHE A 158 5.94 1.23 1.10
C PHE A 158 6.88 0.46 2.02
N ASP A 159 7.03 0.83 3.30
CA ASP A 159 7.99 0.21 4.23
C ASP A 159 7.30 -0.80 5.14
N ASP A 160 6.81 -1.88 4.53
CA ASP A 160 6.17 -3.02 5.18
C ASP A 160 6.40 -4.25 4.29
N GLU A 161 6.83 -5.37 4.87
CA GLU A 161 7.20 -6.59 4.14
C GLU A 161 6.04 -7.08 3.26
N ASP A 162 4.82 -7.16 3.80
CA ASP A 162 3.66 -7.64 3.05
C ASP A 162 3.24 -6.68 1.93
N ILE A 163 3.39 -5.36 2.16
CA ILE A 163 3.18 -4.35 1.12
C ILE A 163 4.19 -4.56 -0.01
N ILE A 164 5.48 -4.68 0.29
CA ILE A 164 6.53 -4.86 -0.72
C ILE A 164 6.32 -6.16 -1.51
N ILE A 165 6.02 -7.26 -0.83
CA ILE A 165 5.72 -8.55 -1.45
C ILE A 165 4.52 -8.43 -2.40
N GLY A 166 3.44 -7.79 -1.98
CA GLY A 166 2.26 -7.57 -2.81
C GLY A 166 2.54 -6.72 -4.04
N GLN A 167 3.31 -5.62 -3.89
CA GLN A 167 3.73 -4.78 -5.03
C GLN A 167 4.63 -5.55 -6.00
N GLY A 168 5.47 -6.47 -5.49
CA GLY A 168 6.34 -7.32 -6.29
C GLY A 168 5.61 -8.20 -7.30
N THR A 169 4.31 -8.47 -7.12
CA THR A 169 3.48 -9.24 -8.05
C THR A 169 3.35 -8.58 -9.43
N VAL A 170 3.54 -7.26 -9.53
CA VAL A 170 3.64 -6.58 -10.84
C VAL A 170 4.79 -7.13 -11.66
N GLY A 171 5.94 -7.36 -11.01
CA GLY A 171 7.12 -7.93 -11.66
C GLY A 171 6.88 -9.34 -12.18
N LEU A 172 6.14 -10.20 -11.43
CA LEU A 172 5.78 -11.54 -11.90
C LEU A 172 4.95 -11.53 -13.18
N GLU A 173 4.02 -10.59 -13.30
CA GLU A 173 3.18 -10.46 -14.49
C GLU A 173 3.94 -9.89 -15.72
N MET A 174 5.17 -9.42 -15.51
CA MET A 174 6.04 -8.88 -16.57
C MET A 174 7.04 -9.92 -17.12
N LEU A 175 7.26 -11.00 -16.39
CA LEU A 175 8.15 -12.11 -16.80
C LEU A 175 7.48 -13.06 -17.77
#